data_5c43f8e8e3ddde430ed5220774723f7c
#
_entry.id   5c43f8e8e3ddde430ed5220774723f7c
#
_cell.length_a   1.000
_cell.length_b   1.000
_cell.length_c   1.000
_cell.angle_alpha   90.00
_cell.angle_beta   90.00
_cell.angle_gamma   90.00
#
_symmetry.space_group_name_H-M   'P 1'
#
loop_
_entity.id
_entity.type
_entity.pdbx_description
1 polymer ?
#
loop_
_entity_poly.entity_id
_entity_poly.type
_entity_poly.pdbx_seq_one_letter_code
_entity_poly.pdbx_strand_id
1 'polypeptide(L)'
;GALERGRTEIDIPSVYTRDGRRGSGRRSYLPSIEVQFEPELTGYYWKRSGMLNIQTKRGCPYDCIYCSYPSIDGRCVRTMDPEAIAENILRAKRDYGISYLFFTDSVFNIGPEYNVRLAETLIRRRTDIRWGAYFSPRGIDAEQMRLFRASGLTHIEFGTESFCDRTLEAYGKRFTFGDVERASRLALDEGVYYAHFLILGGYGDTRENVRETIENSRRMEYTVMFPYAGMRIYPHTRLAELAAKEGAIGRDDDLMAPSYYISRDFDLEEVRRAALATGKAWVFPDDPQSALADTLRLKRNKKGPLWEYLRKP
;
A
#
# COMPACT_ATOMS: atom_id res chain seq x y z
N GLY A 1 -12.02 -21.68 25.50
CA GLY A 1 -12.45 -20.29 25.76
C GLY A 1 -13.84 -20.18 26.36
N ALA A 2 -14.42 -18.97 26.45
CA ALA A 2 -15.76 -18.74 27.05
C ALA A 2 -16.85 -19.48 26.27
N LEU A 3 -16.78 -19.51 24.95
CA LEU A 3 -17.72 -20.22 24.08
C LEU A 3 -17.67 -21.74 24.27
N GLU A 4 -16.48 -22.31 24.42
CA GLU A 4 -16.29 -23.74 24.69
C GLU A 4 -16.91 -24.18 26.04
N ARG A 5 -17.02 -23.24 27.00
CA ARG A 5 -17.65 -23.45 28.30
C ARG A 5 -19.15 -23.12 28.29
N GLY A 6 -19.76 -22.93 27.13
CA GLY A 6 -21.20 -22.66 26.98
C GLY A 6 -21.66 -21.31 27.56
N ARG A 7 -20.76 -20.34 27.77
CA ARG A 7 -21.13 -19.01 28.23
C ARG A 7 -21.74 -18.19 27.10
N THR A 8 -22.96 -17.77 27.27
CA THR A 8 -23.69 -16.88 26.34
C THR A 8 -23.46 -15.40 26.66
N GLU A 9 -23.11 -15.06 27.90
CA GLU A 9 -22.73 -13.70 28.29
C GLU A 9 -21.20 -13.57 28.22
N ILE A 10 -20.75 -12.79 27.25
CA ILE A 10 -19.31 -12.54 26.98
C ILE A 10 -19.05 -11.07 27.18
N ASP A 11 -18.45 -10.71 28.32
CA ASP A 11 -17.91 -9.37 28.54
C ASP A 11 -16.40 -9.34 28.22
N ILE A 12 -16.12 -9.46 26.94
CA ILE A 12 -14.75 -9.32 26.41
C ILE A 12 -14.69 -7.99 25.65
N PRO A 13 -13.74 -7.09 25.97
CA PRO A 13 -13.61 -5.81 25.29
C PRO A 13 -13.56 -5.95 23.77
N SER A 14 -14.32 -5.10 23.08
CA SER A 14 -14.42 -5.07 21.60
C SER A 14 -14.99 -6.36 20.95
N VAL A 15 -15.67 -7.23 21.69
CA VAL A 15 -16.42 -8.36 21.13
C VAL A 15 -17.89 -7.96 20.97
N TYR A 16 -18.46 -8.29 19.82
CA TYR A 16 -19.87 -8.14 19.51
C TYR A 16 -20.51 -9.52 19.43
N THR A 17 -21.65 -9.68 20.06
CA THR A 17 -22.46 -10.89 19.97
C THR A 17 -23.55 -10.76 18.91
N ARG A 18 -24.14 -11.87 18.48
CA ARG A 18 -25.17 -11.89 17.44
C ARG A 18 -26.42 -11.08 17.81
N ASP A 19 -26.73 -10.95 19.07
CA ASP A 19 -27.83 -10.15 19.62
C ASP A 19 -27.48 -8.66 19.79
N GLY A 20 -26.33 -8.20 19.26
CA GLY A 20 -25.90 -6.81 19.28
C GLY A 20 -25.26 -6.34 20.58
N ARG A 21 -25.12 -7.19 21.58
CA ARG A 21 -24.43 -6.84 22.81
C ARG A 21 -22.93 -6.64 22.56
N ARG A 22 -22.38 -5.58 23.10
CA ARG A 22 -20.97 -5.24 23.01
C ARG A 22 -20.30 -5.44 24.37
N GLY A 23 -19.21 -6.18 24.41
CA GLY A 23 -18.34 -6.24 25.59
C GLY A 23 -17.80 -4.85 25.97
N SER A 24 -17.70 -4.57 27.26
CA SER A 24 -17.30 -3.27 27.80
C SER A 24 -15.82 -2.94 27.48
N GLY A 25 -15.55 -1.66 27.20
CA GLY A 25 -14.21 -1.11 27.06
C GLY A 25 -13.52 -1.39 25.72
N ARG A 26 -12.33 -0.79 25.56
CA ARG A 26 -11.42 -1.02 24.41
C ARG A 26 -10.36 -2.05 24.80
N ARG A 27 -10.04 -2.94 23.88
CA ARG A 27 -8.87 -3.81 24.04
C ARG A 27 -7.60 -2.97 24.14
N SER A 28 -6.71 -3.35 25.04
CA SER A 28 -5.33 -2.87 25.00
C SER A 28 -4.63 -3.41 23.75
N TYR A 29 -3.77 -2.59 23.16
CA TYR A 29 -2.95 -3.04 22.05
C TYR A 29 -1.82 -3.93 22.52
N LEU A 30 -1.54 -4.99 21.79
CA LEU A 30 -0.39 -5.84 22.06
C LEU A 30 0.89 -5.12 21.58
N PRO A 31 1.95 -5.10 22.39
CA PRO A 31 3.22 -4.47 22.03
C PRO A 31 3.97 -5.23 20.94
N SER A 32 3.72 -6.52 20.82
CA SER A 32 4.26 -7.37 19.76
C SER A 32 3.29 -8.52 19.49
N ILE A 33 3.39 -9.06 18.28
CA ILE A 33 2.62 -10.25 17.88
C ILE A 33 3.63 -11.26 17.33
N GLU A 34 3.62 -12.45 17.91
CA GLU A 34 4.27 -13.58 17.29
C GLU A 34 3.43 -14.00 16.08
N VAL A 35 4.02 -13.91 14.89
CA VAL A 35 3.35 -14.30 13.65
C VAL A 35 3.22 -15.82 13.63
N GLN A 36 2.00 -16.33 13.55
CA GLN A 36 1.76 -17.76 13.34
C GLN A 36 1.85 -18.03 11.84
N PHE A 37 2.83 -18.81 11.46
CA PHE A 37 2.99 -19.27 10.07
C PHE A 37 2.29 -20.62 9.92
N GLU A 38 1.10 -20.60 9.32
CA GLU A 38 0.42 -21.85 8.94
C GLU A 38 1.14 -22.45 7.72
N PRO A 39 1.73 -23.68 7.84
CA PRO A 39 2.61 -24.23 6.81
C PRO A 39 2.01 -24.26 5.40
N GLU A 40 0.77 -24.74 5.28
CA GLU A 40 0.09 -24.86 3.99
C GLU A 40 -0.15 -23.49 3.34
N LEU A 41 -0.68 -22.54 4.11
CA LEU A 41 -0.96 -21.18 3.63
C LEU A 41 0.34 -20.44 3.31
N THR A 42 1.34 -20.51 4.18
CA THR A 42 2.63 -19.86 3.99
C THR A 42 3.32 -20.40 2.73
N GLY A 43 3.35 -21.72 2.57
CA GLY A 43 3.91 -22.38 1.39
C GLY A 43 3.16 -22.03 0.11
N TYR A 44 1.83 -21.99 0.16
CA TYR A 44 0.99 -21.60 -0.98
C TYR A 44 1.28 -20.15 -1.42
N TYR A 45 1.23 -19.19 -0.50
CA TYR A 45 1.50 -17.78 -0.81
C TYR A 45 2.92 -17.58 -1.31
N TRP A 46 3.91 -18.17 -0.65
CA TRP A 46 5.31 -18.06 -1.07
C TRP A 46 5.55 -18.58 -2.49
N LYS A 47 4.96 -19.73 -2.81
CA LYS A 47 5.07 -20.30 -4.15
C LYS A 47 4.41 -19.44 -5.23
N ARG A 48 3.25 -18.86 -4.90
CA ARG A 48 2.42 -18.12 -5.86
C ARG A 48 2.82 -16.65 -6.00
N SER A 49 2.97 -15.93 -4.89
CA SER A 49 3.28 -14.49 -4.92
C SER A 49 4.78 -14.20 -5.01
N GLY A 50 5.62 -15.10 -4.52
CA GLY A 50 7.06 -14.85 -4.41
C GLY A 50 7.44 -13.81 -3.36
N MET A 51 6.50 -13.40 -2.52
CA MET A 51 6.68 -12.49 -1.39
C MET A 51 5.80 -12.95 -0.23
N LEU A 52 6.28 -12.82 1.01
CA LEU A 52 5.48 -13.02 2.21
C LEU A 52 5.20 -11.68 2.85
N ASN A 53 3.96 -11.46 3.27
CA ASN A 53 3.54 -10.21 3.89
C ASN A 53 3.79 -10.22 5.39
N ILE A 54 4.41 -9.17 5.90
CA ILE A 54 4.57 -8.90 7.34
C ILE A 54 4.19 -7.45 7.61
N GLN A 55 3.53 -7.20 8.72
CA GLN A 55 3.19 -5.87 9.18
C GLN A 55 4.15 -5.43 10.29
N THR A 56 4.66 -4.20 10.24
CA THR A 56 5.58 -3.66 11.25
C THR A 56 4.90 -2.62 12.15
N LYS A 57 3.84 -2.01 11.66
CA LYS A 57 3.04 -1.02 12.38
C LYS A 57 1.60 -0.98 11.88
N ARG A 58 0.70 -0.45 12.68
CA ARG A 58 -0.70 -0.21 12.38
C ARG A 58 -1.11 1.21 12.69
N GLY A 59 -2.11 1.69 11.97
CA GLY A 59 -2.64 3.05 12.09
C GLY A 59 -2.02 3.99 11.06
N CYS A 60 -2.81 5.00 10.66
CA CYS A 60 -2.39 6.00 9.69
C CYS A 60 -2.91 7.38 10.11
N PRO A 61 -2.04 8.39 10.30
CA PRO A 61 -2.45 9.73 10.71
C PRO A 61 -2.92 10.61 9.55
N TYR A 62 -2.88 10.11 8.32
CA TYR A 62 -3.25 10.87 7.13
C TYR A 62 -4.76 10.93 6.92
N ASP A 63 -5.19 11.93 6.14
CA ASP A 63 -6.59 12.27 5.91
C ASP A 63 -7.02 12.09 4.45
N CYS A 64 -6.41 11.14 3.73
CA CYS A 64 -6.80 10.83 2.36
C CYS A 64 -8.30 10.55 2.30
N ILE A 65 -9.04 11.29 1.46
CA ILE A 65 -10.51 11.33 1.48
C ILE A 65 -11.18 9.97 1.25
N TYR A 66 -10.52 9.07 0.54
CA TYR A 66 -11.03 7.75 0.13
C TYR A 66 -10.60 6.60 1.07
N CYS A 67 -9.65 6.85 1.98
CA CYS A 67 -8.95 5.79 2.68
C CYS A 67 -9.71 5.31 3.92
N SER A 68 -9.91 3.99 4.03
CA SER A 68 -10.56 3.35 5.17
C SER A 68 -9.60 3.00 6.32
N TYR A 69 -8.28 3.04 6.13
CA TYR A 69 -7.30 2.66 7.17
C TYR A 69 -7.45 3.42 8.48
N PRO A 70 -7.67 4.75 8.49
CA PRO A 70 -7.90 5.46 9.75
C PRO A 70 -9.13 4.99 10.53
N SER A 71 -10.15 4.47 9.84
CA SER A 71 -11.35 3.89 10.47
C SER A 71 -11.12 2.47 10.98
N ILE A 72 -10.32 1.66 10.26
CA ILE A 72 -10.05 0.26 10.57
C ILE A 72 -8.95 0.14 11.65
N ASP A 73 -7.80 0.75 11.40
CA ASP A 73 -6.61 0.64 12.25
C ASP A 73 -6.43 1.81 13.23
N GLY A 74 -7.23 2.87 13.09
CA GLY A 74 -7.11 4.09 13.88
C GLY A 74 -6.04 5.05 13.35
N ARG A 75 -6.05 6.27 13.89
CA ARG A 75 -5.14 7.37 13.48
C ARG A 75 -3.79 7.34 14.21
N CYS A 76 -3.73 6.68 15.37
CA CYS A 76 -2.51 6.56 16.15
C CYS A 76 -1.65 5.42 15.60
N VAL A 77 -0.42 5.75 15.23
CA VAL A 77 0.55 4.75 14.76
C VAL A 77 1.04 3.93 15.94
N ARG A 78 0.93 2.63 15.83
CA ARG A 78 1.37 1.64 16.83
C ARG A 78 2.38 0.73 16.17
N THR A 79 3.59 0.74 16.68
CA THR A 79 4.74 -0.01 16.15
C THR A 79 4.91 -1.33 16.90
N MET A 80 5.38 -2.34 16.21
CA MET A 80 5.84 -3.59 16.79
C MET A 80 7.30 -3.47 17.19
N ASP A 81 7.75 -4.32 18.12
CA ASP A 81 9.15 -4.39 18.50
C ASP A 81 10.01 -4.85 17.31
N PRO A 82 11.05 -4.09 16.89
CA PRO A 82 11.95 -4.47 15.82
C PRO A 82 12.64 -5.83 16.02
N GLU A 83 12.96 -6.21 17.27
CA GLU A 83 13.55 -7.52 17.58
C GLU A 83 12.57 -8.66 17.31
N ALA A 84 11.30 -8.50 17.69
CA ALA A 84 10.27 -9.47 17.41
C ALA A 84 10.02 -9.62 15.89
N ILE A 85 10.09 -8.52 15.13
CA ILE A 85 10.00 -8.56 13.65
C ILE A 85 11.17 -9.33 13.07
N ALA A 86 12.41 -9.02 13.48
CA ALA A 86 13.60 -9.72 13.01
C ALA A 86 13.54 -11.22 13.31
N GLU A 87 13.06 -11.61 14.49
CA GLU A 87 12.90 -13.01 14.87
C GLU A 87 11.84 -13.72 14.01
N ASN A 88 10.70 -13.09 13.75
CA ASN A 88 9.68 -13.61 12.83
C ASN A 88 10.25 -13.83 11.42
N ILE A 89 11.07 -12.89 10.92
CA ILE A 89 11.73 -12.99 9.63
C ILE A 89 12.71 -14.17 9.60
N LEU A 90 13.56 -14.29 10.61
CA LEU A 90 14.53 -15.40 10.71
C LEU A 90 13.82 -16.75 10.78
N ARG A 91 12.71 -16.85 11.51
CA ARG A 91 11.88 -18.04 11.57
C ARG A 91 11.26 -18.37 10.21
N ALA A 92 10.66 -17.38 9.51
CA ALA A 92 10.11 -17.58 8.17
C ALA A 92 11.19 -18.05 7.17
N LYS A 93 12.39 -17.47 7.25
CA LYS A 93 13.53 -17.84 6.43
C LYS A 93 13.98 -19.27 6.71
N ARG A 94 14.15 -19.64 7.99
CA ARG A 94 14.59 -20.97 8.42
C ARG A 94 13.59 -22.08 8.08
N ASP A 95 12.32 -21.84 8.41
CA ASP A 95 11.30 -22.90 8.39
C ASP A 95 10.64 -23.05 7.01
N TYR A 96 10.62 -21.98 6.19
CA TYR A 96 9.92 -21.96 4.89
C TYR A 96 10.79 -21.50 3.71
N GLY A 97 12.06 -21.20 3.93
CA GLY A 97 12.97 -20.72 2.88
C GLY A 97 12.56 -19.35 2.29
N ILE A 98 11.83 -18.53 3.06
CA ILE A 98 11.41 -17.21 2.63
C ILE A 98 12.63 -16.33 2.41
N SER A 99 12.74 -15.70 1.25
CA SER A 99 13.86 -14.81 0.89
C SER A 99 13.42 -13.42 0.44
N TYR A 100 12.11 -13.17 0.47
CA TYR A 100 11.54 -11.90 0.05
C TYR A 100 10.27 -11.57 0.85
N LEU A 101 10.20 -10.36 1.38
CA LEU A 101 9.05 -9.87 2.14
C LEU A 101 8.44 -8.63 1.50
N PHE A 102 7.18 -8.39 1.81
CA PHE A 102 6.52 -7.13 1.61
C PHE A 102 5.98 -6.61 2.95
N PHE A 103 6.43 -5.44 3.38
CA PHE A 103 5.89 -4.81 4.58
C PHE A 103 4.56 -4.13 4.24
N THR A 104 3.46 -4.72 4.73
CA THR A 104 2.08 -4.30 4.42
C THR A 104 1.54 -3.24 5.38
N ASP A 105 2.41 -2.37 5.87
CA ASP A 105 1.99 -1.19 6.63
C ASP A 105 1.17 -0.27 5.72
N SER A 106 0.24 0.51 6.30
CA SER A 106 -0.53 1.51 5.51
C SER A 106 0.40 2.47 4.75
N VAL A 107 1.49 2.88 5.39
CA VAL A 107 2.63 3.63 4.83
C VAL A 107 3.86 3.30 5.66
N PHE A 108 4.89 2.74 5.03
CA PHE A 108 6.08 2.27 5.75
C PHE A 108 6.90 3.42 6.35
N ASN A 109 7.10 4.51 5.63
CA ASN A 109 7.98 5.61 6.06
C ASN A 109 7.34 6.61 7.05
N ILE A 110 6.22 6.25 7.70
CA ILE A 110 5.72 6.95 8.88
C ILE A 110 6.55 6.57 10.11
N GLY A 111 6.93 7.56 10.92
CA GLY A 111 7.73 7.35 12.14
C GLY A 111 9.18 7.05 11.81
N PRO A 112 9.94 8.07 11.34
CA PRO A 112 11.30 7.89 10.83
C PRO A 112 12.24 7.24 11.84
N GLU A 113 12.19 7.60 13.12
CA GLU A 113 13.04 7.03 14.17
C GLU A 113 12.80 5.53 14.37
N TYR A 114 11.53 5.10 14.27
CA TYR A 114 11.19 3.69 14.34
C TYR A 114 11.74 2.93 13.13
N ASN A 115 11.60 3.49 11.94
CA ASN A 115 12.04 2.85 10.71
C ASN A 115 13.56 2.70 10.65
N VAL A 116 14.30 3.70 11.16
CA VAL A 116 15.75 3.63 11.32
C VAL A 116 16.11 2.47 12.27
N ARG A 117 15.50 2.41 13.46
CA ARG A 117 15.76 1.30 14.41
C ARG A 117 15.41 -0.07 13.83
N LEU A 118 14.32 -0.17 13.05
CA LEU A 118 13.96 -1.42 12.38
C LEU A 118 15.05 -1.83 11.39
N ALA A 119 15.46 -0.92 10.50
CA ALA A 119 16.49 -1.20 9.50
C ALA A 119 17.84 -1.59 10.15
N GLU A 120 18.28 -0.87 11.17
CA GLU A 120 19.48 -1.20 11.96
C GLU A 120 19.36 -2.59 12.63
N THR A 121 18.17 -2.94 13.13
CA THR A 121 17.92 -4.25 13.73
C THR A 121 18.02 -5.36 12.68
N LEU A 122 17.42 -5.17 11.50
CA LEU A 122 17.52 -6.13 10.40
C LEU A 122 18.98 -6.39 9.98
N ILE A 123 19.79 -5.32 9.92
CA ILE A 123 21.23 -5.41 9.61
C ILE A 123 21.97 -6.13 10.73
N ARG A 124 21.82 -5.68 11.99
CA ARG A 124 22.51 -6.26 13.15
C ARG A 124 22.19 -7.75 13.32
N ARG A 125 20.90 -8.13 13.14
CA ARG A 125 20.44 -9.52 13.23
C ARG A 125 20.81 -10.35 11.99
N ARG A 126 21.45 -9.75 10.98
CA ARG A 126 21.85 -10.41 9.72
C ARG A 126 20.69 -11.20 9.11
N THR A 127 19.53 -10.55 9.03
CA THR A 127 18.35 -11.21 8.44
C THR A 127 18.57 -11.55 6.97
N ASP A 128 19.39 -10.76 6.26
CA ASP A 128 19.73 -10.90 4.83
C ASP A 128 18.47 -11.17 3.99
N ILE A 129 17.40 -10.47 4.32
CA ILE A 129 16.12 -10.58 3.66
C ILE A 129 15.94 -9.43 2.66
N ARG A 130 15.46 -9.74 1.48
CA ARG A 130 15.01 -8.70 0.55
C ARG A 130 13.60 -8.30 0.90
N TRP A 131 13.31 -7.01 0.79
CA TRP A 131 11.98 -6.53 1.10
C TRP A 131 11.56 -5.34 0.24
N GLY A 132 10.25 -5.11 0.19
CA GLY A 132 9.61 -3.94 -0.37
C GLY A 132 8.48 -3.45 0.54
N ALA A 133 7.95 -2.27 0.28
CA ALA A 133 6.85 -1.70 1.07
C ALA A 133 6.12 -0.57 0.33
N TYR A 134 4.94 -0.20 0.86
CA TYR A 134 4.26 1.04 0.48
C TYR A 134 4.89 2.24 1.14
N PHE A 135 5.22 3.25 0.34
CA PHE A 135 5.81 4.51 0.81
C PHE A 135 4.94 5.72 0.42
N SER A 136 4.97 6.73 1.28
CA SER A 136 4.63 8.09 0.88
C SER A 136 5.84 8.74 0.21
N PRO A 137 5.67 9.55 -0.84
CA PRO A 137 6.77 10.34 -1.42
C PRO A 137 7.39 11.36 -0.46
N ARG A 138 6.71 11.68 0.64
CA ARG A 138 7.17 12.62 1.65
C ARG A 138 7.89 11.91 2.81
N GLY A 139 8.88 12.60 3.38
CA GLY A 139 9.50 12.18 4.65
C GLY A 139 10.52 11.08 4.50
N ILE A 140 11.24 11.05 3.38
CA ILE A 140 12.42 10.21 3.18
C ILE A 140 13.58 11.07 2.67
N ASP A 141 14.75 10.85 3.20
CA ASP A 141 16.00 11.47 2.78
C ASP A 141 17.02 10.44 2.26
N ALA A 142 18.17 10.92 1.77
CA ALA A 142 19.19 10.08 1.18
C ALA A 142 19.86 9.14 2.19
N GLU A 143 20.00 9.56 3.45
CA GLU A 143 20.60 8.72 4.49
C GLU A 143 19.69 7.56 4.86
N GLN A 144 18.40 7.83 5.05
CA GLN A 144 17.38 6.81 5.28
C GLN A 144 17.29 5.84 4.11
N MET A 145 17.31 6.34 2.85
CA MET A 145 17.23 5.48 1.68
C MET A 145 18.42 4.52 1.62
N ARG A 146 19.65 5.00 1.86
CA ARG A 146 20.84 4.15 1.95
C ARG A 146 20.74 3.11 3.06
N LEU A 147 20.27 3.51 4.24
CA LEU A 147 20.09 2.58 5.36
C LEU A 147 19.05 1.50 5.04
N PHE A 148 17.92 1.87 4.45
CA PHE A 148 16.90 0.91 4.04
C PHE A 148 17.45 -0.03 2.95
N ARG A 149 18.19 0.51 1.98
CA ARG A 149 18.85 -0.31 0.96
C ARG A 149 19.84 -1.32 1.59
N ALA A 150 20.65 -0.87 2.55
CA ALA A 150 21.57 -1.74 3.29
C ALA A 150 20.83 -2.82 4.11
N SER A 151 19.64 -2.53 4.63
CA SER A 151 18.81 -3.49 5.37
C SER A 151 18.04 -4.47 4.46
N GLY A 152 18.15 -4.33 3.13
CA GLY A 152 17.54 -5.23 2.15
C GLY A 152 16.38 -4.67 1.34
N LEU A 153 16.07 -3.38 1.43
CA LEU A 153 15.07 -2.72 0.56
C LEU A 153 15.48 -2.88 -0.90
N THR A 154 14.58 -3.41 -1.72
CA THR A 154 14.81 -3.59 -3.16
C THR A 154 13.79 -2.87 -4.01
N HIS A 155 12.57 -2.65 -3.50
CA HIS A 155 11.56 -1.91 -4.23
C HIS A 155 10.62 -1.14 -3.32
N ILE A 156 10.07 -0.07 -3.88
CA ILE A 156 9.10 0.82 -3.27
C ILE A 156 7.85 0.88 -4.15
N GLU A 157 6.69 0.80 -3.52
CA GLU A 157 5.40 1.08 -4.14
C GLU A 157 4.86 2.39 -3.57
N PHE A 158 4.91 3.46 -4.38
CA PHE A 158 4.42 4.76 -3.95
C PHE A 158 2.90 4.88 -4.16
N GLY A 159 2.17 5.14 -3.06
CA GLY A 159 0.77 5.56 -3.11
C GLY A 159 0.67 7.03 -3.55
N THR A 160 1.07 7.30 -4.79
CA THR A 160 1.19 8.66 -5.34
C THR A 160 -0.17 9.25 -5.68
N GLU A 161 -1.04 8.47 -6.29
CA GLU A 161 -2.39 8.75 -6.78
C GLU A 161 -2.44 9.72 -7.97
N SER A 162 -1.63 10.78 -8.01
CA SER A 162 -1.59 11.74 -9.11
C SER A 162 -0.21 12.42 -9.23
N PHE A 163 0.11 12.93 -10.40
CA PHE A 163 1.23 13.83 -10.66
C PHE A 163 0.77 15.30 -10.87
N CYS A 164 -0.47 15.63 -10.48
CA CYS A 164 -1.03 16.97 -10.50
C CYS A 164 -1.30 17.44 -9.08
N ASP A 165 -0.71 18.57 -8.67
CA ASP A 165 -0.81 19.08 -7.29
C ASP A 165 -2.26 19.39 -6.90
N ARG A 166 -3.09 19.91 -7.82
CA ARG A 166 -4.52 20.17 -7.56
C ARG A 166 -5.28 18.88 -7.22
N THR A 167 -5.00 17.79 -7.92
CA THR A 167 -5.57 16.47 -7.63
C THR A 167 -5.07 15.92 -6.30
N LEU A 168 -3.77 16.05 -6.01
CA LEU A 168 -3.19 15.63 -4.73
C LEU A 168 -3.85 16.37 -3.56
N GLU A 169 -4.06 17.66 -3.67
CA GLU A 169 -4.79 18.46 -2.67
C GLU A 169 -6.24 17.99 -2.52
N ALA A 170 -6.97 17.79 -3.62
CA ALA A 170 -8.36 17.32 -3.60
C ALA A 170 -8.47 15.93 -2.93
N TYR A 171 -7.48 15.07 -3.09
CA TYR A 171 -7.41 13.73 -2.48
C TYR A 171 -6.97 13.76 -1.00
N GLY A 172 -6.61 14.93 -0.47
CA GLY A 172 -6.12 15.08 0.90
C GLY A 172 -4.69 14.58 1.10
N LYS A 173 -3.88 14.58 0.04
CA LYS A 173 -2.45 14.24 0.15
C LYS A 173 -1.67 15.40 0.77
N ARG A 174 -0.61 15.07 1.50
CA ARG A 174 0.25 16.06 2.19
C ARG A 174 1.62 16.18 1.53
N PHE A 175 1.70 15.95 0.24
CA PHE A 175 2.90 16.06 -0.58
C PHE A 175 2.54 16.60 -1.97
N THR A 176 3.52 17.11 -2.66
CA THR A 176 3.43 17.68 -4.00
C THR A 176 4.05 16.76 -5.05
N PHE A 177 3.85 17.07 -6.32
CA PHE A 177 4.55 16.38 -7.41
C PHE A 177 6.08 16.54 -7.29
N GLY A 178 6.57 17.70 -6.83
CA GLY A 178 7.98 17.89 -6.53
C GLY A 178 8.54 16.94 -5.46
N ASP A 179 7.70 16.57 -4.45
CA ASP A 179 8.07 15.54 -3.48
C ASP A 179 8.16 14.16 -4.13
N VAL A 180 7.25 13.86 -5.06
CA VAL A 180 7.26 12.60 -5.83
C VAL A 180 8.54 12.49 -6.64
N GLU A 181 8.93 13.53 -7.38
CA GLU A 181 10.15 13.54 -8.18
C GLU A 181 11.39 13.33 -7.32
N ARG A 182 11.47 14.04 -6.19
CA ARG A 182 12.59 13.91 -5.25
C ARG A 182 12.70 12.49 -4.70
N ALA A 183 11.59 11.90 -4.22
CA ALA A 183 11.59 10.54 -3.66
C ALA A 183 11.93 9.50 -4.72
N SER A 184 11.44 9.67 -5.96
CA SER A 184 11.75 8.80 -7.10
C SER A 184 13.23 8.87 -7.47
N ARG A 185 13.81 10.08 -7.48
CA ARG A 185 15.25 10.26 -7.72
C ARG A 185 16.10 9.60 -6.64
N LEU A 186 15.76 9.77 -5.36
CA LEU A 186 16.44 9.08 -4.26
C LEU A 186 16.42 7.57 -4.40
N ALA A 187 15.29 6.99 -4.79
CA ALA A 187 15.18 5.55 -5.02
C ALA A 187 16.07 5.11 -6.20
N LEU A 188 16.06 5.87 -7.30
CA LEU A 188 16.87 5.58 -8.48
C LEU A 188 18.36 5.65 -8.18
N ASP A 189 18.82 6.70 -7.50
CA ASP A 189 20.23 6.92 -7.14
C ASP A 189 20.80 5.80 -6.26
N GLU A 190 19.97 5.21 -5.40
CA GLU A 190 20.35 4.08 -4.53
C GLU A 190 20.07 2.71 -5.16
N GLY A 191 19.64 2.66 -6.43
CA GLY A 191 19.33 1.41 -7.13
C GLY A 191 18.13 0.65 -6.56
N VAL A 192 17.20 1.35 -5.92
CA VAL A 192 15.93 0.81 -5.43
C VAL A 192 14.89 0.95 -6.53
N TYR A 193 14.22 -0.15 -6.87
CA TYR A 193 13.14 -0.12 -7.86
C TYR A 193 11.92 0.58 -7.28
N TYR A 194 11.14 1.27 -8.10
CA TYR A 194 9.93 1.91 -7.64
C TYR A 194 8.82 1.89 -8.69
N ALA A 195 7.60 1.94 -8.21
CA ALA A 195 6.40 2.04 -9.02
C ALA A 195 5.44 3.07 -8.40
N HIS A 196 4.60 3.68 -9.25
CA HIS A 196 3.58 4.63 -8.83
C HIS A 196 2.19 4.03 -9.02
N PHE A 197 1.41 3.99 -7.96
CA PHE A 197 -0.02 3.68 -8.03
C PHE A 197 -0.78 4.99 -8.17
N LEU A 198 -1.66 5.07 -9.17
CA LEU A 198 -2.37 6.28 -9.54
C LEU A 198 -3.88 6.03 -9.53
N ILE A 199 -4.66 7.03 -9.14
CA ILE A 199 -6.11 7.08 -9.27
C ILE A 199 -6.44 8.21 -10.23
N LEU A 200 -7.02 7.88 -11.36
CA LEU A 200 -7.40 8.85 -12.40
C LEU A 200 -8.91 8.95 -12.50
N GLY A 201 -9.43 10.17 -12.60
CA GLY A 201 -10.87 10.42 -12.64
C GLY A 201 -11.54 10.28 -11.27
N GLY A 202 -10.83 10.47 -10.16
CA GLY A 202 -11.39 10.52 -8.81
C GLY A 202 -12.04 11.87 -8.51
N TYR A 203 -12.41 12.07 -7.23
CA TYR A 203 -13.07 13.27 -6.76
C TYR A 203 -12.20 14.52 -6.97
N GLY A 204 -12.77 15.55 -7.62
CA GLY A 204 -12.06 16.78 -7.93
C GLY A 204 -11.12 16.70 -9.13
N ASP A 205 -10.98 15.54 -9.77
CA ASP A 205 -10.25 15.43 -11.03
C ASP A 205 -11.04 16.08 -12.16
N THR A 206 -10.32 16.83 -12.98
CA THR A 206 -10.80 17.34 -14.26
C THR A 206 -10.00 16.75 -15.41
N ARG A 207 -10.48 16.91 -16.63
CA ARG A 207 -9.76 16.47 -17.82
C ARG A 207 -8.36 17.11 -17.91
N GLU A 208 -8.22 18.37 -17.49
CA GLU A 208 -6.93 19.08 -17.45
C GLU A 208 -5.98 18.47 -16.43
N ASN A 209 -6.47 18.17 -15.21
CA ASN A 209 -5.65 17.59 -14.14
C ASN A 209 -5.14 16.20 -14.52
N VAL A 210 -5.98 15.39 -15.17
CA VAL A 210 -5.59 14.06 -15.67
C VAL A 210 -4.55 14.19 -16.78
N ARG A 211 -4.72 15.15 -17.71
CA ARG A 211 -3.72 15.44 -18.75
C ARG A 211 -2.40 15.91 -18.16
N GLU A 212 -2.44 16.79 -17.15
CA GLU A 212 -1.24 17.23 -16.41
C GLU A 212 -0.53 16.04 -15.77
N THR A 213 -1.27 15.13 -15.13
CA THR A 213 -0.70 13.89 -14.57
C THR A 213 -0.02 13.05 -15.64
N ILE A 214 -0.63 12.88 -16.81
CA ILE A 214 -0.04 12.11 -17.91
C ILE A 214 1.22 12.82 -18.43
N GLU A 215 1.19 14.13 -18.63
CA GLU A 215 2.35 14.87 -19.13
C GLU A 215 3.51 14.84 -18.13
N ASN A 216 3.22 15.03 -16.83
CA ASN A 216 4.21 14.96 -15.76
C ASN A 216 4.85 13.56 -15.63
N SER A 217 4.16 12.50 -16.06
CA SER A 217 4.74 11.15 -16.09
C SER A 217 5.97 11.03 -16.97
N ARG A 218 6.14 11.91 -17.97
CA ARG A 218 7.33 11.94 -18.85
C ARG A 218 8.62 12.21 -18.07
N ARG A 219 8.50 12.87 -16.92
CA ARG A 219 9.63 13.19 -16.03
C ARG A 219 10.04 12.02 -15.13
N MET A 220 9.21 10.96 -15.08
CA MET A 220 9.51 9.76 -14.29
C MET A 220 10.39 8.81 -15.10
N GLU A 221 11.49 8.35 -14.50
CA GLU A 221 12.48 7.50 -15.16
C GLU A 221 12.50 6.10 -14.52
N TYR A 222 12.68 5.08 -15.33
CA TYR A 222 12.85 3.67 -14.89
C TYR A 222 11.79 3.18 -13.87
N THR A 223 10.54 3.60 -14.08
CA THR A 223 9.40 3.26 -13.22
C THR A 223 8.28 2.58 -13.99
N VAL A 224 7.29 2.09 -13.26
CA VAL A 224 6.01 1.60 -13.78
C VAL A 224 4.88 2.38 -13.12
N MET A 225 3.89 2.76 -13.89
CA MET A 225 2.69 3.42 -13.41
C MET A 225 1.49 2.48 -13.50
N PHE A 226 0.79 2.30 -12.40
CA PHE A 226 -0.43 1.50 -12.29
C PHE A 226 -1.63 2.43 -12.11
N PRO A 227 -2.33 2.79 -13.19
CA PRO A 227 -3.51 3.64 -13.12
C PRO A 227 -4.77 2.83 -12.79
N TYR A 228 -5.55 3.33 -11.85
CA TYR A 228 -6.91 2.87 -11.55
C TYR A 228 -7.91 3.95 -11.95
N ALA A 229 -8.97 3.53 -12.65
CA ALA A 229 -10.03 4.43 -13.07
C ALA A 229 -11.03 4.63 -11.93
N GLY A 230 -11.20 5.90 -11.53
CA GLY A 230 -12.11 6.25 -10.45
C GLY A 230 -11.61 5.85 -9.06
N MET A 231 -12.39 6.22 -8.06
CA MET A 231 -12.03 6.10 -6.64
C MET A 231 -13.08 5.26 -5.92
N ARG A 232 -12.68 4.10 -5.38
CA ARG A 232 -13.62 3.25 -4.64
C ARG A 232 -14.16 3.97 -3.41
N ILE A 233 -15.46 3.93 -3.25
CA ILE A 233 -16.15 4.53 -2.12
C ILE A 233 -16.23 3.49 -1.00
N TYR A 234 -15.68 3.82 0.16
CA TYR A 234 -15.79 3.01 1.37
C TYR A 234 -16.63 3.71 2.42
N PRO A 235 -17.37 2.98 3.26
CA PRO A 235 -18.13 3.57 4.35
C PRO A 235 -17.21 4.33 5.32
N HIS A 236 -17.75 5.33 6.00
CA HIS A 236 -17.03 6.16 6.98
C HIS A 236 -15.82 6.93 6.42
N THR A 237 -15.77 7.16 5.11
CA THR A 237 -14.75 7.99 4.47
C THR A 237 -15.33 9.35 4.10
N ARG A 238 -14.45 10.34 3.99
CA ARG A 238 -14.86 11.66 3.49
C ARG A 238 -15.41 11.59 2.06
N LEU A 239 -14.87 10.68 1.24
CA LEU A 239 -15.38 10.45 -0.12
C LEU A 239 -16.83 9.96 -0.11
N ALA A 240 -17.24 9.09 0.82
CA ALA A 240 -18.63 8.63 0.91
C ALA A 240 -19.59 9.79 1.20
N GLU A 241 -19.20 10.71 2.09
CA GLU A 241 -19.99 11.91 2.37
C GLU A 241 -20.13 12.82 1.13
N LEU A 242 -19.02 13.02 0.42
CA LEU A 242 -18.99 13.85 -0.79
C LEU A 242 -19.78 13.20 -1.93
N ALA A 243 -19.62 11.90 -2.15
CA ALA A 243 -20.36 11.15 -3.18
C ALA A 243 -21.86 11.13 -2.92
N ALA A 244 -22.29 10.98 -1.67
CA ALA A 244 -23.70 11.06 -1.30
C ALA A 244 -24.27 12.48 -1.50
N LYS A 245 -23.49 13.53 -1.19
CA LYS A 245 -23.87 14.92 -1.43
C LYS A 245 -24.06 15.25 -2.91
N GLU A 246 -23.23 14.66 -3.78
CA GLU A 246 -23.32 14.84 -5.24
C GLU A 246 -24.31 13.87 -5.90
N GLY A 247 -24.92 12.97 -5.14
CA GLY A 247 -25.86 11.97 -5.66
C GLY A 247 -25.20 10.83 -6.45
N ALA A 248 -23.89 10.63 -6.31
CA ALA A 248 -23.17 9.52 -6.92
C ALA A 248 -23.48 8.18 -6.23
N ILE A 249 -23.91 8.20 -4.97
CA ILE A 249 -24.45 7.08 -4.19
C ILE A 249 -25.70 7.51 -3.44
N GLY A 250 -26.53 6.55 -3.02
CA GLY A 250 -27.66 6.80 -2.12
C GLY A 250 -27.17 7.21 -0.71
N ARG A 251 -27.97 8.01 0.00
CA ARG A 251 -27.63 8.42 1.38
C ARG A 251 -27.57 7.23 2.36
N ASP A 252 -28.39 6.23 2.10
CA ASP A 252 -28.52 5.02 2.93
C ASP A 252 -27.86 3.81 2.29
N ASP A 253 -26.94 4.02 1.32
CA ASP A 253 -26.18 2.96 0.70
C ASP A 253 -25.22 2.34 1.73
N ASP A 254 -25.31 1.04 1.95
CA ASP A 254 -24.46 0.33 2.89
C ASP A 254 -23.03 0.08 2.36
N LEU A 255 -22.82 0.32 1.06
CA LEU A 255 -21.52 0.17 0.36
C LEU A 255 -20.93 -1.26 0.48
N MET A 256 -21.77 -2.25 0.71
CA MET A 256 -21.35 -3.66 0.69
C MET A 256 -20.99 -4.11 -0.72
N ALA A 257 -21.73 -3.62 -1.72
CA ALA A 257 -21.31 -3.75 -3.12
C ALA A 257 -20.26 -2.71 -3.47
N PRO A 258 -19.24 -3.07 -4.28
CA PRO A 258 -18.23 -2.12 -4.72
C PRO A 258 -18.85 -0.98 -5.54
N SER A 259 -18.77 0.26 -4.99
CA SER A 259 -19.18 1.50 -5.65
C SER A 259 -17.96 2.38 -5.89
N TYR A 260 -17.95 3.07 -7.04
CA TYR A 260 -16.84 3.92 -7.45
C TYR A 260 -17.31 5.32 -7.77
N TYR A 261 -16.57 6.31 -7.30
CA TYR A 261 -16.69 7.68 -7.76
C TYR A 261 -15.86 7.85 -9.02
N ILE A 262 -16.48 8.28 -10.09
CA ILE A 262 -15.81 8.61 -11.36
C ILE A 262 -16.22 10.02 -11.75
N SER A 263 -15.26 10.91 -12.01
CA SER A 263 -15.54 12.29 -12.42
C SER A 263 -16.25 12.32 -13.78
N ARG A 264 -17.16 13.29 -13.96
CA ARG A 264 -18.08 13.33 -15.12
C ARG A 264 -17.38 13.38 -16.47
N ASP A 265 -16.23 14.08 -16.53
CA ASP A 265 -15.49 14.32 -17.76
C ASP A 265 -14.36 13.30 -17.96
N PHE A 266 -14.35 12.19 -17.21
CA PHE A 266 -13.35 11.17 -17.30
C PHE A 266 -13.67 10.18 -18.44
N ASP A 267 -12.77 10.07 -19.40
CA ASP A 267 -12.81 9.10 -20.50
C ASP A 267 -11.58 8.18 -20.40
N LEU A 268 -11.80 6.93 -20.01
CA LEU A 268 -10.74 5.95 -19.82
C LEU A 268 -9.98 5.66 -21.12
N GLU A 269 -10.65 5.62 -22.27
CA GLU A 269 -10.00 5.30 -23.54
C GLU A 269 -9.13 6.48 -24.06
N GLU A 270 -9.58 7.72 -23.85
CA GLU A 270 -8.75 8.90 -24.11
C GLU A 270 -7.51 8.89 -23.21
N VAL A 271 -7.69 8.64 -21.92
CA VAL A 271 -6.61 8.57 -20.93
C VAL A 271 -5.62 7.47 -21.28
N ARG A 272 -6.08 6.28 -21.62
CA ARG A 272 -5.24 5.16 -22.04
C ARG A 272 -4.39 5.52 -23.26
N ARG A 273 -5.00 6.07 -24.29
CA ARG A 273 -4.27 6.50 -25.50
C ARG A 273 -3.21 7.55 -25.19
N ALA A 274 -3.56 8.56 -24.40
CA ALA A 274 -2.63 9.62 -24.01
C ALA A 274 -1.47 9.07 -23.16
N ALA A 275 -1.75 8.23 -22.18
CA ALA A 275 -0.76 7.59 -21.32
C ALA A 275 0.23 6.74 -22.13
N LEU A 276 -0.26 5.87 -23.02
CA LEU A 276 0.58 5.04 -23.88
C LEU A 276 1.42 5.86 -24.86
N ALA A 277 0.91 7.00 -25.34
CA ALA A 277 1.64 7.92 -26.21
C ALA A 277 2.83 8.62 -25.51
N THR A 278 2.93 8.57 -24.18
CA THR A 278 4.12 9.05 -23.45
C THR A 278 5.36 8.19 -23.68
N GLY A 279 5.19 6.94 -24.10
CA GLY A 279 6.25 5.94 -24.21
C GLY A 279 6.69 5.33 -22.87
N LYS A 280 6.15 5.80 -21.75
CA LYS A 280 6.45 5.28 -20.42
C LYS A 280 5.72 3.96 -20.14
N ALA A 281 6.10 3.27 -19.08
CA ALA A 281 5.49 2.00 -18.67
C ALA A 281 4.20 2.25 -17.88
N TRP A 282 3.08 2.33 -18.59
CA TRP A 282 1.74 2.36 -18.01
C TRP A 282 1.12 0.96 -18.10
N VAL A 283 0.72 0.40 -16.97
CA VAL A 283 0.12 -0.94 -16.87
C VAL A 283 -1.29 -0.82 -16.32
N PHE A 284 -2.27 -0.87 -17.22
CA PHE A 284 -3.69 -0.87 -16.84
C PHE A 284 -4.09 -2.26 -16.33
N PRO A 285 -5.08 -2.37 -15.42
CA PRO A 285 -5.46 -3.65 -14.80
C PRO A 285 -5.88 -4.75 -15.78
N ASP A 286 -6.45 -4.37 -16.92
CA ASP A 286 -6.90 -5.24 -18.01
C ASP A 286 -5.85 -5.41 -19.12
N ASP A 287 -4.63 -4.90 -18.95
CA ASP A 287 -3.57 -4.97 -19.96
C ASP A 287 -3.01 -6.40 -20.07
N PRO A 288 -2.85 -6.94 -21.30
CA PRO A 288 -2.18 -8.22 -21.52
C PRO A 288 -0.76 -8.31 -20.94
N GLN A 289 -0.07 -7.19 -20.72
CA GLN A 289 1.23 -7.16 -20.04
C GLN A 289 1.16 -7.67 -18.61
N SER A 290 0.02 -7.52 -17.91
CA SER A 290 -0.19 -8.09 -16.58
C SER A 290 -0.15 -9.62 -16.62
N ALA A 291 -0.78 -10.23 -17.61
CA ALA A 291 -0.75 -11.69 -17.82
C ALA A 291 0.65 -12.18 -18.25
N LEU A 292 1.39 -11.37 -19.01
CA LEU A 292 2.78 -11.69 -19.38
C LEU A 292 3.68 -11.71 -18.14
N ALA A 293 3.53 -10.76 -17.23
CA ALA A 293 4.27 -10.71 -15.98
C ALA A 293 4.02 -11.96 -15.12
N ASP A 294 2.78 -12.42 -15.03
CA ASP A 294 2.43 -13.66 -14.32
C ASP A 294 3.07 -14.90 -14.97
N THR A 295 3.06 -14.95 -16.29
CA THR A 295 3.70 -16.05 -17.05
C THR A 295 5.22 -16.06 -16.82
N LEU A 296 5.87 -14.91 -16.81
CA LEU A 296 7.31 -14.80 -16.55
C LEU A 296 7.66 -15.21 -15.12
N ARG A 297 6.83 -14.90 -14.12
CA ARG A 297 7.02 -15.37 -12.75
C ARG A 297 7.03 -16.88 -12.67
N LEU A 298 5.99 -17.51 -13.21
CA LEU A 298 5.84 -18.96 -13.18
C LEU A 298 7.02 -19.67 -13.88
N LYS A 299 7.47 -19.15 -15.02
CA LYS A 299 8.58 -19.73 -15.78
C LYS A 299 9.95 -19.55 -15.12
N ARG A 300 10.18 -18.44 -14.41
CA ARG A 300 11.50 -18.08 -13.86
C ARG A 300 11.63 -18.29 -12.36
N ASN A 301 10.60 -18.80 -11.68
CA ASN A 301 10.56 -18.96 -10.22
C ASN A 301 11.04 -17.70 -9.48
N LYS A 302 10.68 -16.51 -10.02
CA LYS A 302 11.15 -15.25 -9.50
C LYS A 302 10.49 -14.92 -8.17
N LYS A 303 11.27 -14.34 -7.26
CA LYS A 303 10.83 -13.79 -5.98
C LYS A 303 10.90 -12.28 -6.02
N GLY A 304 9.89 -11.63 -5.45
CA GLY A 304 9.74 -10.18 -5.48
C GLY A 304 8.81 -9.67 -6.59
N PRO A 305 8.70 -8.35 -6.78
CA PRO A 305 7.75 -7.75 -7.71
C PRO A 305 8.10 -8.09 -9.17
N LEU A 306 7.06 -8.28 -9.96
CA LEU A 306 7.21 -8.65 -11.38
C LEU A 306 7.28 -7.43 -12.28
N TRP A 307 6.67 -6.34 -11.86
CA TRP A 307 6.63 -5.10 -12.62
C TRP A 307 8.02 -4.49 -12.88
N GLU A 308 9.03 -4.87 -12.13
CA GLU A 308 10.40 -4.39 -12.37
C GLU A 308 10.92 -4.71 -13.77
N TYR A 309 10.37 -5.72 -14.47
CA TYR A 309 10.72 -6.02 -15.85
C TYR A 309 10.05 -5.09 -16.88
N LEU A 310 9.02 -4.36 -16.46
CA LEU A 310 8.24 -3.49 -17.34
C LEU A 310 8.77 -2.05 -17.35
N ARG A 311 9.75 -1.73 -16.50
CA ARG A 311 10.30 -0.37 -16.37
C ARG A 311 10.90 0.13 -17.68
N LYS A 312 10.63 1.40 -17.97
CA LYS A 312 11.17 2.12 -19.11
C LYS A 312 11.88 3.39 -18.66
N PRO A 313 12.92 3.86 -19.42
CA PRO A 313 13.60 5.11 -19.16
C PRO A 313 12.67 6.31 -19.23
#